data_cfe6f9dd0a020f2010bf098acf8e05de
#
_entry.id   cfe6f9dd0a020f2010bf098acf8e05de
#
_cell.length_a   1.000
_cell.length_b   1.000
_cell.length_c   1.000
_cell.angle_alpha   90.00
_cell.angle_beta   90.00
_cell.angle_gamma   90.00
#
_symmetry.space_group_name_H-M   'P 1'
#
loop_
_entity.id
_entity.type
_entity.pdbx_description
1 polymer ?
#
loop_
_entity_poly.entity_id
_entity_poly.type
_entity_poly.pdbx_seq_one_letter_code
_entity_poly.pdbx_strand_id
1 'polypeptide(L)'
;VSIDSFDVLVSTHQAYIDAGADVITVNSYASSRLVLDPAGLSSEVRSINMKNIDAARLARERCGDDAVLIAGSISHALSFASEQEKSTATCIEAFDEMVSFFEEGEVDLILLEMMSIPTRMLPLFRSVSSSTLPVWCGLSAQRAAPTALITGYHDETIPLIDNIQDA
;
A
#
# COMPACT_ATOMS: atom_id res chain seq x y z
N VAL A 1 15.97 3.28 2.88
CA VAL A 1 15.84 4.55 2.14
C VAL A 1 15.22 5.60 3.02
N SER A 2 14.06 5.36 3.62
CA SER A 2 13.31 6.39 4.39
C SER A 2 14.03 6.90 5.64
N ILE A 3 14.87 6.09 6.27
CA ILE A 3 15.60 6.49 7.49
C ILE A 3 16.75 7.43 7.17
N ASP A 4 17.50 7.14 6.10
CA ASP A 4 18.71 7.86 5.72
C ASP A 4 18.48 8.99 4.69
N SER A 5 17.26 9.05 4.11
CA SER A 5 16.93 9.96 3.00
C SER A 5 15.59 10.66 3.20
N PHE A 6 15.28 11.04 4.44
CA PHE A 6 14.02 11.69 4.80
C PHE A 6 13.77 12.97 3.97
N ASP A 7 14.77 13.84 3.86
CA ASP A 7 14.64 15.10 3.11
C ASP A 7 14.43 14.87 1.60
N VAL A 8 15.01 13.80 1.05
CA VAL A 8 14.77 13.41 -0.34
C VAL A 8 13.33 12.98 -0.54
N LEU A 9 12.78 12.21 0.40
CA LEU A 9 11.38 11.78 0.34
C LEU A 9 10.43 12.97 0.44
N VAL A 10 10.67 13.90 1.36
CA VAL A 10 9.90 15.14 1.47
C VAL A 10 9.95 15.93 0.16
N SER A 11 11.16 16.13 -0.39
CA SER A 11 11.31 16.86 -1.66
C SER A 11 10.62 16.17 -2.82
N THR A 12 10.58 14.85 -2.83
CA THR A 12 9.87 14.06 -3.84
C THR A 12 8.37 14.32 -3.75
N HIS A 13 7.78 14.24 -2.57
CA HIS A 13 6.36 14.54 -2.39
C HIS A 13 6.03 15.99 -2.77
N GLN A 14 6.87 16.95 -2.39
CA GLN A 14 6.68 18.36 -2.78
C GLN A 14 6.65 18.52 -4.31
N ALA A 15 7.58 17.86 -5.03
CA ALA A 15 7.61 17.93 -6.48
C ALA A 15 6.33 17.37 -7.14
N TYR A 16 5.70 16.34 -6.57
CA TYR A 16 4.40 15.84 -7.04
C TYR A 16 3.27 16.84 -6.75
N ILE A 17 3.24 17.45 -5.58
CA ILE A 17 2.26 18.48 -5.22
C ILE A 17 2.40 19.68 -6.15
N ASP A 18 3.62 20.17 -6.37
CA ASP A 18 3.93 21.30 -7.26
C ASP A 18 3.54 20.99 -8.71
N ALA A 19 3.57 19.73 -9.11
CA ALA A 19 3.12 19.27 -10.42
C ALA A 19 1.58 19.13 -10.54
N GLY A 20 0.84 19.39 -9.47
CA GLY A 20 -0.62 19.37 -9.44
C GLY A 20 -1.23 18.01 -9.05
N ALA A 21 -0.55 17.22 -8.24
CA ALA A 21 -1.13 16.00 -7.71
C ALA A 21 -2.21 16.30 -6.66
N ASP A 22 -3.41 15.75 -6.83
CA ASP A 22 -4.50 15.80 -5.84
C ASP A 22 -4.28 14.81 -4.67
N VAL A 23 -3.49 13.77 -4.90
CA VAL A 23 -3.18 12.73 -3.91
C VAL A 23 -1.69 12.38 -3.98
N ILE A 24 -1.03 12.36 -2.84
CA ILE A 24 0.33 11.82 -2.70
C ILE A 24 0.29 10.52 -1.90
N THR A 25 1.11 9.55 -2.29
CA THR A 25 1.13 8.23 -1.68
C THR A 25 2.33 8.07 -0.75
N VAL A 26 2.07 7.70 0.51
CA VAL A 26 3.11 7.38 1.49
C VAL A 26 4.01 6.26 0.93
N ASN A 27 5.33 6.38 1.12
CA ASN A 27 6.30 5.37 0.66
C ASN A 27 6.26 4.11 1.54
N SER A 28 5.12 3.42 1.54
CA SER A 28 4.82 2.28 2.41
C SER A 28 4.43 1.00 1.68
N TYR A 29 4.42 1.01 0.35
CA TYR A 29 4.09 -0.16 -0.49
C TYR A 29 4.79 -1.46 -0.05
N ALA A 30 6.07 -1.41 0.27
CA ALA A 30 6.91 -2.56 0.63
C ALA A 30 7.48 -2.43 2.05
N SER A 31 6.73 -1.84 3.00
CA SER A 31 7.20 -1.60 4.35
C SER A 31 6.42 -2.34 5.44
N SER A 32 5.56 -3.29 5.04
CA SER A 32 4.92 -4.19 5.99
C SER A 32 5.93 -5.14 6.64
N ARG A 33 5.57 -5.71 7.77
CA ARG A 33 6.35 -6.75 8.45
C ARG A 33 6.65 -7.94 7.53
N LEU A 34 5.74 -8.29 6.62
CA LEU A 34 5.92 -9.38 5.65
C LEU A 34 7.16 -9.17 4.75
N VAL A 35 7.54 -7.92 4.52
CA VAL A 35 8.69 -7.55 3.69
C VAL A 35 9.92 -7.24 4.55
N LEU A 36 9.75 -6.52 5.65
CA LEU A 36 10.87 -6.01 6.46
C LEU A 36 11.48 -7.06 7.38
N ASP A 37 10.70 -8.00 7.94
CA ASP A 37 11.24 -9.08 8.79
C ASP A 37 12.27 -9.95 8.07
N PRO A 38 12.02 -10.45 6.84
CA PRO A 38 13.03 -11.19 6.10
C PRO A 38 14.28 -10.36 5.73
N ALA A 39 14.16 -9.04 5.71
CA ALA A 39 15.27 -8.13 5.48
C ALA A 39 16.06 -7.79 6.77
N GLY A 40 15.69 -8.37 7.92
CA GLY A 40 16.33 -8.11 9.20
C GLY A 40 15.96 -6.77 9.85
N LEU A 41 14.84 -6.17 9.42
CA LEU A 41 14.37 -4.85 9.86
C LEU A 41 13.12 -4.92 10.76
N SER A 42 12.90 -6.03 11.45
CA SER A 42 11.71 -6.25 12.30
C SER A 42 11.53 -5.17 13.37
N SER A 43 12.61 -4.70 13.97
CA SER A 43 12.59 -3.63 14.99
C SER A 43 12.28 -2.25 14.42
N GLU A 44 12.45 -2.07 13.11
CA GLU A 44 12.35 -0.78 12.43
C GLU A 44 11.01 -0.57 11.72
N VAL A 45 10.13 -1.58 11.68
CA VAL A 45 8.86 -1.54 10.93
C VAL A 45 8.06 -0.29 11.26
N ARG A 46 7.85 -0.03 12.56
CA ARG A 46 7.12 1.15 13.00
C ARG A 46 7.85 2.45 12.63
N SER A 47 9.14 2.55 12.93
CA SER A 47 9.90 3.79 12.71
C SER A 47 9.98 4.15 11.22
N ILE A 48 10.11 3.15 10.34
CA ILE A 48 10.10 3.33 8.90
C ILE A 48 8.74 3.89 8.44
N ASN A 49 7.64 3.27 8.86
CA ASN A 49 6.31 3.66 8.41
C ASN A 49 5.93 5.06 8.93
N MET A 50 6.15 5.35 10.22
CA MET A 50 5.85 6.67 10.76
C MET A 50 6.67 7.77 10.09
N LYS A 51 7.98 7.55 9.83
CA LYS A 51 8.80 8.52 9.08
C LYS A 51 8.31 8.72 7.64
N ASN A 52 7.82 7.69 6.98
CA ASN A 52 7.25 7.83 5.64
C ASN A 52 5.99 8.69 5.65
N ILE A 53 5.13 8.52 6.65
CA ILE A 53 3.92 9.34 6.85
C ILE A 53 4.32 10.78 7.17
N ASP A 54 5.25 10.98 8.10
CA ASP A 54 5.76 12.31 8.47
C ASP A 54 6.34 13.07 7.27
N ALA A 55 7.02 12.36 6.36
CA ALA A 55 7.56 12.98 5.14
C ALA A 55 6.46 13.49 4.21
N ALA A 56 5.39 12.73 4.02
CA ALA A 56 4.24 13.15 3.21
C ALA A 56 3.51 14.34 3.85
N ARG A 57 3.30 14.30 5.17
CA ARG A 57 2.67 15.40 5.93
C ARG A 57 3.49 16.67 5.86
N LEU A 58 4.81 16.58 6.09
CA LEU A 58 5.71 17.72 6.01
C LEU A 58 5.75 18.33 4.61
N ALA A 59 5.70 17.51 3.58
CA ALA A 59 5.65 17.99 2.20
C ALA A 59 4.36 18.78 1.93
N ARG A 60 3.19 18.26 2.33
CA ARG A 60 1.90 18.95 2.22
C ARG A 60 1.91 20.28 2.98
N GLU A 61 2.38 20.28 4.22
CA GLU A 61 2.51 21.49 5.03
C GLU A 61 3.38 22.56 4.37
N ARG A 62 4.54 22.18 3.81
CA ARG A 62 5.46 23.09 3.14
C ARG A 62 4.91 23.68 1.85
N CYS A 63 4.10 22.93 1.13
CA CYS A 63 3.41 23.43 -0.06
C CYS A 63 2.19 24.31 0.29
N GLY A 64 1.70 24.26 1.52
CA GLY A 64 0.54 25.04 1.97
C GLY A 64 -0.76 24.65 1.25
N ASP A 65 -0.88 23.41 0.80
CA ASP A 65 -2.04 22.90 0.07
C ASP A 65 -2.73 21.77 0.84
N ASP A 66 -3.62 22.18 1.74
CA ASP A 66 -4.41 21.26 2.57
C ASP A 66 -5.45 20.45 1.77
N ALA A 67 -5.68 20.77 0.49
CA ALA A 67 -6.58 20.02 -0.38
C ALA A 67 -5.96 18.73 -0.89
N VAL A 68 -4.62 18.63 -0.91
CA VAL A 68 -3.90 17.41 -1.31
C VAL A 68 -4.10 16.31 -0.28
N LEU A 69 -4.61 15.17 -0.70
CA LEU A 69 -4.82 14.02 0.16
C LEU A 69 -3.54 13.17 0.32
N ILE A 70 -3.36 12.58 1.48
CA ILE A 70 -2.29 11.64 1.77
C ILE A 70 -2.88 10.22 1.81
N ALA A 71 -2.44 9.36 0.90
CA ALA A 71 -2.84 7.97 0.84
C ALA A 71 -1.80 7.06 1.49
N GLY A 72 -2.20 6.28 2.51
CA GLY A 72 -1.41 5.21 3.08
C GLY A 72 -1.41 3.99 2.16
N SER A 73 -0.28 3.66 1.54
CA SER A 73 -0.19 2.54 0.60
C SER A 73 0.05 1.22 1.30
N ILE A 74 -0.75 0.21 0.96
CA ILE A 74 -0.51 -1.19 1.33
C ILE A 74 -0.56 -2.05 0.06
N SER A 75 0.43 -2.93 -0.10
CA SER A 75 0.36 -4.01 -1.08
C SER A 75 0.28 -5.38 -0.40
N HIS A 76 -0.23 -6.36 -1.13
CA HIS A 76 -0.16 -7.75 -0.69
C HIS A 76 1.22 -8.39 -0.96
N ALA A 77 2.26 -7.58 -1.23
CA ALA A 77 3.60 -8.07 -1.55
C ALA A 77 4.19 -8.84 -0.37
N LEU A 78 4.81 -9.96 -0.69
CA LEU A 78 5.71 -10.70 0.19
C LEU A 78 7.15 -10.38 -0.20
N SER A 79 8.08 -10.58 0.74
CA SER A 79 9.49 -10.41 0.44
C SER A 79 9.93 -11.33 -0.70
N PHE A 80 10.67 -10.78 -1.65
CA PHE A 80 11.33 -11.57 -2.70
C PHE A 80 12.37 -12.57 -2.14
N ALA A 81 12.82 -12.37 -0.89
CA ALA A 81 13.73 -13.28 -0.20
C ALA A 81 13.03 -14.51 0.40
N SER A 82 11.71 -14.56 0.38
CA SER A 82 10.90 -15.66 0.92
C SER A 82 9.80 -16.02 -0.06
N GLU A 83 10.02 -17.08 -0.82
CA GLU A 83 8.98 -17.67 -1.68
C GLU A 83 7.88 -18.39 -0.85
N GLN A 84 8.08 -18.49 0.47
CA GLN A 84 7.18 -19.21 1.34
C GLN A 84 5.91 -18.41 1.59
N GLU A 85 4.77 -18.93 1.19
CA GLU A 85 3.46 -18.38 1.54
C GLU A 85 3.30 -18.27 3.06
N LYS A 86 2.81 -17.13 3.51
CA LYS A 86 2.52 -16.90 4.92
C LYS A 86 1.10 -17.36 5.23
N SER A 87 0.87 -17.77 6.48
CA SER A 87 -0.48 -18.08 6.92
C SER A 87 -1.40 -16.86 6.82
N THR A 88 -2.69 -17.08 6.61
CA THR A 88 -3.69 -16.01 6.61
C THR A 88 -3.64 -15.17 7.90
N ALA A 89 -3.44 -15.81 9.05
CA ALA A 89 -3.34 -15.12 10.34
C ALA A 89 -2.13 -14.17 10.36
N THR A 90 -0.94 -14.64 9.93
CA THR A 90 0.27 -13.80 9.85
C THR A 90 0.07 -12.61 8.90
N CYS A 91 -0.63 -12.82 7.78
CA CYS A 91 -0.93 -11.73 6.85
C CYS A 91 -1.87 -10.70 7.49
N ILE A 92 -2.93 -11.13 8.17
CA ILE A 92 -3.86 -10.24 8.87
C ILE A 92 -3.12 -9.42 9.93
N GLU A 93 -2.33 -10.05 10.79
CA GLU A 93 -1.56 -9.36 11.84
C GLU A 93 -0.65 -8.25 11.25
N ALA A 94 0.03 -8.56 10.15
CA ALA A 94 0.90 -7.58 9.48
C ALA A 94 0.12 -6.43 8.81
N PHE A 95 -1.05 -6.70 8.26
CA PHE A 95 -1.89 -5.69 7.64
C PHE A 95 -2.62 -4.85 8.68
N ASP A 96 -3.09 -5.43 9.78
CA ASP A 96 -3.67 -4.70 10.90
C ASP A 96 -2.63 -3.72 11.51
N GLU A 97 -1.37 -4.14 11.62
CA GLU A 97 -0.27 -3.27 12.04
C GLU A 97 -0.11 -2.07 11.09
N MET A 98 -0.14 -2.30 9.76
CA MET A 98 -0.05 -1.22 8.77
C MET A 98 -1.23 -0.25 8.87
N VAL A 99 -2.45 -0.77 8.98
CA VAL A 99 -3.66 0.04 9.17
C VAL A 99 -3.54 0.92 10.42
N SER A 100 -3.05 0.35 11.52
CA SER A 100 -2.87 1.11 12.77
C SER A 100 -1.87 2.27 12.63
N PHE A 101 -0.81 2.11 11.83
CA PHE A 101 0.12 3.20 11.54
C PHE A 101 -0.54 4.33 10.73
N PHE A 102 -1.40 3.99 9.79
CA PHE A 102 -2.11 4.99 8.99
C PHE A 102 -3.14 5.77 9.81
N GLU A 103 -3.87 5.09 10.69
CA GLU A 103 -4.79 5.75 11.62
C GLU A 103 -4.05 6.65 12.59
N GLU A 104 -2.97 6.18 13.19
CA GLU A 104 -2.13 6.98 14.08
C GLU A 104 -1.49 8.18 13.39
N GLY A 105 -1.00 7.97 12.17
CA GLY A 105 -0.38 9.00 11.35
C GLY A 105 -1.37 9.94 10.67
N GLU A 106 -2.68 9.73 10.86
CA GLU A 106 -3.77 10.57 10.34
C GLU A 106 -3.67 10.77 8.82
N VAL A 107 -3.48 9.67 8.06
CA VAL A 107 -3.61 9.73 6.60
C VAL A 107 -5.07 9.91 6.20
N ASP A 108 -5.32 10.43 5.01
CA ASP A 108 -6.68 10.77 4.57
C ASP A 108 -7.43 9.55 4.00
N LEU A 109 -6.70 8.56 3.47
CA LEU A 109 -7.27 7.32 2.94
C LEU A 109 -6.24 6.19 2.91
N ILE A 110 -6.70 4.96 2.76
CA ILE A 110 -5.88 3.78 2.49
C ILE A 110 -5.95 3.45 1.01
N LEU A 111 -4.79 3.25 0.37
CA LEU A 111 -4.67 2.80 -1.01
C LEU A 111 -4.13 1.37 -1.06
N LEU A 112 -4.95 0.43 -1.49
CA LEU A 112 -4.54 -0.95 -1.76
C LEU A 112 -3.97 -1.00 -3.17
N GLU A 113 -2.65 -1.18 -3.28
CA GLU A 113 -1.96 -1.17 -4.56
C GLU A 113 -1.69 -2.56 -5.11
N MET A 114 -1.78 -2.68 -6.45
CA MET A 114 -1.44 -3.90 -7.19
C MET A 114 -2.20 -5.14 -6.72
N MET A 115 -3.46 -5.00 -6.39
CA MET A 115 -4.30 -6.15 -6.01
C MET A 115 -4.47 -7.09 -7.20
N SER A 116 -3.89 -8.29 -7.10
CA SER A 116 -3.79 -9.23 -8.21
C SER A 116 -3.91 -10.70 -7.81
N ILE A 117 -3.73 -11.03 -6.52
CA ILE A 117 -3.74 -12.41 -6.00
C ILE A 117 -4.85 -12.55 -4.96
N PRO A 118 -6.01 -13.16 -5.29
CA PRO A 118 -7.18 -13.23 -4.41
C PRO A 118 -6.87 -13.76 -3.01
N THR A 119 -6.10 -14.83 -2.90
CA THR A 119 -5.74 -15.44 -1.61
C THR A 119 -4.98 -14.52 -0.67
N ARG A 120 -4.28 -13.51 -1.21
CA ARG A 120 -3.55 -12.48 -0.44
C ARG A 120 -4.37 -11.21 -0.25
N MET A 121 -5.30 -10.95 -1.17
CA MET A 121 -6.20 -9.80 -1.09
C MET A 121 -7.21 -9.96 0.05
N LEU A 122 -7.79 -11.15 0.24
CA LEU A 122 -8.80 -11.41 1.27
C LEU A 122 -8.33 -11.05 2.70
N PRO A 123 -7.15 -11.47 3.18
CA PRO A 123 -6.62 -11.02 4.47
C PRO A 123 -6.53 -9.49 4.57
N LEU A 124 -6.07 -8.83 3.51
CA LEU A 124 -5.92 -7.38 3.48
C LEU A 124 -7.28 -6.67 3.50
N PHE A 125 -8.26 -7.12 2.72
CA PHE A 125 -9.62 -6.57 2.75
C PHE A 125 -10.25 -6.71 4.15
N ARG A 126 -10.02 -7.83 4.83
CA ARG A 126 -10.46 -8.02 6.21
C ARG A 126 -9.85 -6.99 7.16
N SER A 127 -8.54 -6.73 7.05
CA SER A 127 -7.87 -5.74 7.89
C SER A 127 -8.40 -4.33 7.66
N VAL A 128 -8.53 -3.90 6.40
CA VAL A 128 -9.01 -2.54 6.12
C VAL A 128 -10.51 -2.35 6.38
N SER A 129 -11.32 -3.42 6.40
CA SER A 129 -12.74 -3.34 6.70
C SER A 129 -13.05 -2.91 8.13
N SER A 130 -12.09 -3.01 9.04
CA SER A 130 -12.21 -2.55 10.42
C SER A 130 -11.83 -1.08 10.62
N SER A 131 -11.19 -0.46 9.62
CA SER A 131 -10.80 0.95 9.65
C SER A 131 -11.95 1.88 9.31
N THR A 132 -11.90 3.10 9.83
CA THR A 132 -12.83 4.18 9.48
C THR A 132 -12.34 5.02 8.30
N LEU A 133 -11.11 4.81 7.84
CA LEU A 133 -10.54 5.53 6.71
C LEU A 133 -11.18 5.06 5.40
N PRO A 134 -11.41 5.98 4.44
CA PRO A 134 -11.80 5.60 3.08
C PRO A 134 -10.77 4.65 2.47
N VAL A 135 -11.21 3.67 1.68
CA VAL A 135 -10.33 2.69 1.04
C VAL A 135 -10.49 2.75 -0.47
N TRP A 136 -9.37 2.93 -1.17
CA TRP A 136 -9.31 2.80 -2.62
C TRP A 136 -8.57 1.50 -2.96
N CYS A 137 -9.07 0.78 -3.97
CA CYS A 137 -8.48 -0.49 -4.39
C CYS A 137 -8.02 -0.41 -5.85
N GLY A 138 -6.70 -0.50 -6.05
CA GLY A 138 -6.05 -0.59 -7.35
C GLY A 138 -5.88 -2.03 -7.79
N LEU A 139 -6.76 -2.52 -8.67
CA LEU A 139 -6.68 -3.87 -9.21
C LEU A 139 -5.69 -3.92 -10.37
N SER A 140 -4.76 -4.88 -10.32
CA SER A 140 -3.88 -5.17 -11.45
C SER A 140 -4.55 -6.15 -12.40
N ALA A 141 -4.66 -5.74 -13.64
CA ALA A 141 -5.30 -6.51 -14.69
C ALA A 141 -4.50 -6.48 -15.99
N GLN A 142 -4.71 -7.44 -16.83
CA GLN A 142 -4.15 -7.50 -18.16
C GLN A 142 -5.22 -7.86 -19.19
N ARG A 143 -4.93 -7.58 -20.46
CA ARG A 143 -5.79 -8.00 -21.56
C ARG A 143 -5.35 -9.37 -22.06
N ALA A 144 -6.20 -10.37 -21.93
CA ALA A 144 -5.95 -11.70 -22.50
C ALA A 144 -6.07 -11.65 -24.04
N ALA A 145 -5.01 -11.96 -24.75
CA ALA A 145 -5.04 -12.12 -26.20
C ALA A 145 -5.52 -13.54 -26.56
N PRO A 146 -6.35 -13.73 -27.60
CA PRO A 146 -6.89 -12.77 -28.57
C PRO A 146 -8.28 -12.20 -28.19
N THR A 147 -8.83 -12.53 -27.04
CA THR A 147 -10.24 -12.33 -26.71
C THR A 147 -10.61 -10.89 -26.32
N ALA A 148 -9.63 -10.03 -26.10
CA ALA A 148 -9.80 -8.68 -25.53
C ALA A 148 -10.48 -8.69 -24.12
N LEU A 149 -10.58 -9.86 -23.48
CA LEU A 149 -11.08 -10.00 -22.13
C LEU A 149 -10.10 -9.38 -21.14
N ILE A 150 -10.58 -8.64 -20.16
CA ILE A 150 -9.78 -8.15 -19.05
C ILE A 150 -9.76 -9.24 -17.97
N THR A 151 -8.56 -9.69 -17.61
CA THR A 151 -8.35 -10.76 -16.63
C THR A 151 -7.47 -10.28 -15.49
N GLY A 152 -7.41 -11.05 -14.41
CA GLY A 152 -6.44 -10.82 -13.34
C GLY A 152 -5.01 -10.96 -13.87
N TYR A 153 -4.08 -10.22 -13.27
CA TYR A 153 -2.68 -10.16 -13.74
C TYR A 153 -1.96 -11.51 -13.68
N HIS A 154 -2.30 -12.36 -12.71
CA HIS A 154 -1.66 -13.66 -12.51
C HIS A 154 -2.45 -14.86 -13.08
N ASP A 155 -3.69 -14.65 -13.51
CA ASP A 155 -4.50 -15.72 -14.10
C ASP A 155 -5.30 -15.17 -15.29
N GLU A 156 -4.82 -15.50 -16.49
CA GLU A 156 -5.43 -15.09 -17.75
C GLU A 156 -6.75 -15.83 -18.04
N THR A 157 -7.08 -16.85 -17.27
CA THR A 157 -8.27 -17.68 -17.48
C THR A 157 -9.48 -17.15 -16.71
N ILE A 158 -9.26 -16.37 -15.65
CA ILE A 158 -10.33 -15.84 -14.80
C ILE A 158 -10.63 -14.39 -15.18
N PRO A 159 -11.85 -14.06 -15.60
CA PRO A 159 -12.27 -12.68 -15.84
C PRO A 159 -12.07 -11.81 -14.59
N LEU A 160 -11.63 -10.56 -14.76
CA LEU A 160 -11.41 -9.65 -13.64
C LEU A 160 -12.67 -9.45 -12.80
N ILE A 161 -13.84 -9.44 -13.46
CA ILE A 161 -15.13 -9.28 -12.77
C ILE A 161 -15.41 -10.41 -11.77
N ASP A 162 -15.03 -11.64 -12.10
CA ASP A 162 -15.23 -12.80 -11.23
C ASP A 162 -14.31 -12.70 -10.00
N ASN A 163 -13.06 -12.22 -10.18
CA ASN A 163 -12.14 -11.95 -9.08
C ASN A 163 -12.67 -10.86 -8.11
N ILE A 164 -13.44 -9.90 -8.60
CA ILE A 164 -14.02 -8.84 -7.77
C ILE A 164 -15.23 -9.36 -6.99
N GLN A 165 -16.01 -10.26 -7.57
CA GLN A 165 -17.21 -10.81 -6.92
C GLN A 165 -16.88 -11.82 -5.81
N ASP A 166 -15.73 -12.48 -5.89
CA ASP A 166 -15.26 -13.46 -4.90
C ASP A 166 -14.45 -12.82 -3.75
N ALA A 167 -14.12 -11.54 -3.84
CA ALA A 167 -13.36 -10.79 -2.84
C ALA A 167 -14.27 -9.96 -1.90
#